data_ba37a182b3d41d9bd152147a5e884e28
#
_entry.id   ba37a182b3d41d9bd152147a5e884e28
#
_cell.length_a   1.000
_cell.length_b   1.000
_cell.length_c   1.000
_cell.angle_alpha   90.00
_cell.angle_beta   90.00
_cell.angle_gamma   90.00
#
_symmetry.space_group_name_H-M   'P 1'
#
loop_
_entity.id
_entity.type
_entity.pdbx_description
1 polymer ?
#
loop_
_entity_poly.entity_id
_entity_poly.type
_entity_poly.pdbx_seq_one_letter_code
_entity_poly.pdbx_strand_id
1 'polypeptide(L)'
;MLIRIIRNLTTEEIEEKIRKFEKEYSMGFEKFEELFLGQKLDAKHARVYFEWAELVDSYKGYMEEGTLDYTVEEIKDFKPEQAALLTPKRIELLYKLAALRVESINDLAKKVRRNVKNVYQDLQALSKFGFVKMDKRKGRALIPETLVKEITFLIR
;
A
#
# COMPACT_ATOMS: atom_id res chain seq x y z
N MET A 1 8.04 20.06 -3.26
CA MET A 1 8.01 19.77 -1.82
C MET A 1 8.30 18.30 -1.58
N LEU A 2 9.38 18.02 -0.89
CA LEU A 2 9.74 16.63 -0.57
C LEU A 2 8.89 16.09 0.57
N ILE A 3 8.26 14.96 0.35
CA ILE A 3 7.40 14.30 1.31
C ILE A 3 7.83 12.84 1.42
N ARG A 4 8.12 12.40 2.64
CA ARG A 4 8.37 10.99 2.93
C ARG A 4 7.06 10.33 3.29
N ILE A 5 6.78 9.20 2.66
CA ILE A 5 5.57 8.43 2.85
C ILE A 5 5.95 7.01 3.26
N ILE A 6 5.40 6.55 4.37
CA ILE A 6 5.49 5.15 4.78
C ILE A 6 4.09 4.56 4.64
N ARG A 7 3.96 3.53 3.82
CA ARG A 7 2.66 2.93 3.54
C ARG A 7 2.77 1.43 3.29
N ASN A 8 1.66 0.73 3.44
CA ASN A 8 1.54 -0.65 2.99
C ASN A 8 1.36 -0.69 1.47
N LEU A 9 1.90 -1.72 0.85
CA LEU A 9 1.60 -2.05 -0.53
C LEU A 9 0.25 -2.78 -0.61
N THR A 10 -0.40 -2.66 -1.76
CA THR A 10 -1.56 -3.47 -2.09
C THR A 10 -1.11 -4.84 -2.60
N THR A 11 -2.04 -5.82 -2.63
CA THR A 11 -1.77 -7.13 -3.22
C THR A 11 -1.34 -7.03 -4.68
N GLU A 12 -1.98 -6.14 -5.42
CA GLU A 12 -1.68 -5.90 -6.84
C GLU A 12 -0.24 -5.38 -7.02
N GLU A 13 0.19 -4.46 -6.14
CA GLU A 13 1.55 -3.94 -6.16
C GLU A 13 2.59 -5.03 -5.84
N ILE A 14 2.29 -5.90 -4.89
CA ILE A 14 3.17 -7.02 -4.54
C ILE A 14 3.27 -8.01 -5.69
N GLU A 15 2.14 -8.38 -6.28
CA GLU A 15 2.11 -9.27 -7.45
C GLU A 15 2.92 -8.69 -8.61
N GLU A 16 2.79 -7.40 -8.87
CA GLU A 16 3.55 -6.72 -9.92
C GLU A 16 5.05 -6.76 -9.67
N LYS A 17 5.48 -6.50 -8.43
CA LYS A 17 6.89 -6.57 -8.05
C LYS A 17 7.45 -7.99 -8.20
N ILE A 18 6.69 -9.00 -7.81
CA ILE A 18 7.08 -10.41 -7.99
C ILE A 18 7.22 -10.73 -9.47
N ARG A 19 6.25 -10.32 -10.29
CA ARG A 19 6.32 -10.54 -11.75
C ARG A 19 7.53 -9.87 -12.39
N LYS A 20 7.92 -8.68 -11.92
CA LYS A 20 9.12 -8.00 -12.41
C LYS A 20 10.38 -8.82 -12.15
N PHE A 21 10.52 -9.39 -10.96
CA PHE A 21 11.64 -10.28 -10.66
C PHE A 21 11.61 -11.54 -11.51
N GLU A 22 10.46 -12.18 -11.64
CA GLU A 22 10.30 -13.36 -12.47
C GLU A 22 10.69 -13.10 -13.93
N LYS A 23 10.32 -11.95 -14.45
CA LYS A 23 10.66 -11.53 -15.81
C LYS A 23 12.16 -11.21 -15.95
N GLU A 24 12.72 -10.47 -14.99
CA GLU A 24 14.13 -10.07 -15.01
C GLU A 24 15.07 -11.28 -14.98
N TYR A 25 14.75 -12.27 -14.15
CA TYR A 25 15.59 -13.46 -13.96
C TYR A 25 15.10 -14.68 -14.76
N SER A 26 13.99 -14.56 -15.46
CA SER A 26 13.40 -15.64 -16.28
C SER A 26 13.17 -16.94 -15.48
N MET A 27 12.79 -16.81 -14.22
CA MET A 27 12.50 -17.94 -13.33
C MET A 27 11.60 -17.51 -12.18
N GLY A 28 10.95 -18.48 -11.51
CA GLY A 28 10.21 -18.23 -10.29
C GLY A 28 11.13 -18.11 -9.08
N PHE A 29 10.58 -17.65 -7.94
CA PHE A 29 11.36 -17.45 -6.73
C PHE A 29 12.01 -18.75 -6.21
N GLU A 30 11.32 -19.88 -6.26
CA GLU A 30 11.86 -21.15 -5.78
C GLU A 30 13.16 -21.52 -6.48
N LYS A 31 13.22 -21.34 -7.79
CA LYS A 31 14.43 -21.59 -8.57
C LYS A 31 15.53 -20.59 -8.25
N PHE A 32 15.18 -19.31 -8.11
CA PHE A 32 16.13 -18.27 -7.74
C PHE A 32 16.73 -18.55 -6.35
N GLU A 33 15.89 -18.91 -5.38
CA GLU A 33 16.31 -19.27 -4.03
C GLU A 33 17.27 -20.45 -4.03
N GLU A 34 16.96 -21.49 -4.79
CA GLU A 34 17.82 -22.66 -4.95
C GLU A 34 19.21 -22.28 -5.46
N LEU A 35 19.27 -21.43 -6.49
CA LEU A 35 20.52 -20.95 -7.05
C LEU A 35 21.30 -20.08 -6.06
N PHE A 36 20.61 -19.20 -5.34
CA PHE A 36 21.25 -18.30 -4.37
C PHE A 36 21.81 -19.07 -3.17
N LEU A 37 21.01 -19.94 -2.57
CA LEU A 37 21.44 -20.75 -1.43
C LEU A 37 22.51 -21.77 -1.81
N GLY A 38 22.51 -22.23 -3.06
CA GLY A 38 23.54 -23.10 -3.60
C GLY A 38 24.84 -22.39 -4.02
N GLN A 39 24.95 -21.10 -3.71
CA GLN A 39 26.11 -20.25 -4.05
C GLN A 39 26.43 -20.20 -5.56
N LYS A 40 25.39 -20.33 -6.40
CA LYS A 40 25.50 -20.22 -7.85
C LYS A 40 25.36 -18.78 -8.37
N LEU A 41 25.00 -17.85 -7.48
CA LEU A 41 24.83 -16.44 -7.79
C LEU A 41 25.81 -15.61 -6.95
N ASP A 42 26.16 -14.42 -7.46
CA ASP A 42 27.03 -13.48 -6.76
C ASP A 42 26.38 -12.91 -5.49
N ALA A 43 27.21 -12.47 -4.55
CA ALA A 43 26.75 -11.80 -3.32
C ALA A 43 25.90 -10.56 -3.60
N LYS A 44 26.09 -9.86 -4.73
CA LYS A 44 25.27 -8.72 -5.13
C LYS A 44 23.81 -9.08 -5.36
N HIS A 45 23.48 -10.35 -5.53
CA HIS A 45 22.11 -10.84 -5.64
C HIS A 45 21.42 -11.03 -4.27
N ALA A 46 22.15 -10.89 -3.16
CA ALA A 46 21.61 -11.06 -1.82
C ALA A 46 20.44 -10.08 -1.56
N ARG A 47 20.59 -8.82 -1.97
CA ARG A 47 19.53 -7.81 -1.82
C ARG A 47 18.27 -8.21 -2.58
N VAL A 48 18.41 -8.68 -3.80
CA VAL A 48 17.30 -9.17 -4.62
C VAL A 48 16.63 -10.36 -3.96
N TYR A 49 17.43 -11.31 -3.49
CA TYR A 49 16.92 -12.49 -2.79
C TYR A 49 16.06 -12.12 -1.58
N PHE A 50 16.58 -11.27 -0.70
CA PHE A 50 15.84 -10.89 0.51
C PHE A 50 14.58 -10.10 0.19
N GLU A 51 14.63 -9.16 -0.74
CA GLU A 51 13.45 -8.41 -1.16
C GLU A 51 12.39 -9.33 -1.77
N TRP A 52 12.78 -10.21 -2.68
CA TRP A 52 11.88 -11.15 -3.32
C TRP A 52 11.29 -12.14 -2.32
N ALA A 53 12.09 -12.64 -1.39
CA ALA A 53 11.63 -13.53 -0.32
C ALA A 53 10.58 -12.87 0.56
N GLU A 54 10.78 -11.61 0.95
CA GLU A 54 9.82 -10.85 1.75
C GLU A 54 8.49 -10.65 1.01
N LEU A 55 8.55 -10.35 -0.28
CA LEU A 55 7.34 -10.20 -1.11
C LEU A 55 6.56 -11.51 -1.19
N VAL A 56 7.24 -12.61 -1.43
CA VAL A 56 6.61 -13.95 -1.52
C VAL A 56 6.02 -14.35 -0.17
N ASP A 57 6.72 -14.15 0.93
CA ASP A 57 6.23 -14.47 2.27
C ASP A 57 5.01 -13.62 2.65
N SER A 58 5.02 -12.33 2.33
CA SER A 58 3.88 -11.44 2.59
C SER A 58 2.66 -11.84 1.78
N TYR A 59 2.85 -12.22 0.52
CA TYR A 59 1.76 -12.69 -0.34
C TYR A 59 1.18 -14.01 0.17
N LYS A 60 2.03 -14.93 0.61
CA LYS A 60 1.62 -16.19 1.23
C LYS A 60 0.79 -15.96 2.48
N GLY A 61 1.27 -15.09 3.38
CA GLY A 61 0.54 -14.70 4.58
C GLY A 61 -0.83 -14.11 4.26
N TYR A 62 -0.93 -13.29 3.23
CA TYR A 62 -2.20 -12.76 2.76
C TYR A 62 -3.15 -13.87 2.28
N MET A 63 -2.66 -14.83 1.51
CA MET A 63 -3.48 -15.93 1.03
C MET A 63 -3.96 -16.86 2.15
N GLU A 64 -3.18 -17.03 3.20
CA GLU A 64 -3.52 -17.90 4.33
C GLU A 64 -4.40 -17.19 5.38
N GLU A 65 -4.10 -15.93 5.70
CA GLU A 65 -4.70 -15.18 6.81
C GLU A 65 -5.61 -14.04 6.37
N GLY A 66 -5.57 -13.65 5.11
CA GLY A 66 -6.39 -12.56 4.56
C GLY A 66 -5.88 -11.16 4.91
N THR A 67 -4.74 -11.03 5.58
CA THR A 67 -4.13 -9.75 5.91
C THR A 67 -2.78 -9.59 5.24
N LEU A 68 -2.56 -8.42 4.63
CA LEU A 68 -1.31 -8.08 3.98
C LEU A 68 -0.58 -7.04 4.83
N ASP A 69 0.64 -7.35 5.22
CA ASP A 69 1.50 -6.40 5.93
C ASP A 69 2.87 -6.33 5.24
N TYR A 70 3.00 -5.38 4.33
CA TYR A 70 4.27 -5.09 3.66
C TYR A 70 4.39 -3.57 3.52
N THR A 71 5.32 -2.99 4.26
CA THR A 71 5.51 -1.54 4.36
C THR A 71 6.69 -1.10 3.51
N VAL A 72 6.50 -0.02 2.76
CA VAL A 72 7.56 0.64 2.00
C VAL A 72 7.68 2.09 2.39
N GLU A 73 8.88 2.64 2.23
CA GLU A 73 9.17 4.05 2.38
C GLU A 73 9.43 4.66 1.00
N GLU A 74 8.76 5.75 0.71
CA GLU A 74 8.89 6.48 -0.55
C GLU A 74 9.17 7.96 -0.25
N ILE A 75 10.05 8.56 -1.04
CA ILE A 75 10.24 10.02 -1.03
C ILE A 75 9.71 10.53 -2.36
N LYS A 76 8.73 11.42 -2.28
CA LYS A 76 8.08 12.00 -3.47
C LYS A 76 8.20 13.51 -3.45
N ASP A 77 8.40 14.09 -4.62
CA ASP A 77 8.36 15.54 -4.81
C ASP A 77 6.94 15.95 -5.22
N PHE A 78 6.18 16.46 -4.27
CA PHE A 78 4.83 16.93 -4.54
C PHE A 78 4.86 18.34 -5.10
N LYS A 79 4.13 18.55 -6.17
CA LYS A 79 3.83 19.90 -6.67
C LYS A 79 2.86 20.58 -5.71
N PRO A 80 2.85 21.93 -5.65
CA PRO A 80 1.91 22.66 -4.80
C PRO A 80 0.45 22.24 -4.99
N GLU A 81 0.05 21.97 -6.22
CA GLU A 81 -1.32 21.56 -6.57
C GLU A 81 -1.66 20.19 -5.96
N GLN A 82 -0.69 19.28 -5.92
CA GLN A 82 -0.86 17.97 -5.30
C GLN A 82 -0.97 18.09 -3.78
N ALA A 83 -0.10 18.89 -3.17
CA ALA A 83 -0.14 19.13 -1.73
C ALA A 83 -1.45 19.79 -1.30
N ALA A 84 -2.01 20.68 -2.13
CA ALA A 84 -3.29 21.32 -1.86
C ALA A 84 -4.47 20.34 -1.81
N LEU A 85 -4.34 19.16 -2.41
CA LEU A 85 -5.36 18.11 -2.32
C LEU A 85 -5.42 17.43 -0.95
N LEU A 86 -4.36 17.58 -0.14
CA LEU A 86 -4.34 17.09 1.24
C LEU A 86 -4.95 18.15 2.17
N THR A 87 -6.27 18.31 2.07
CA THR A 87 -7.00 19.26 2.90
C THR A 87 -7.06 18.80 4.36
N PRO A 88 -7.29 19.70 5.32
CA PRO A 88 -7.45 19.31 6.72
C PRO A 88 -8.52 18.23 6.94
N LYS A 89 -9.64 18.30 6.21
CA LYS A 89 -10.71 17.29 6.30
C LYS A 89 -10.27 15.92 5.78
N ARG A 90 -9.45 15.88 4.75
CA ARG A 90 -8.90 14.63 4.21
C ARG A 90 -7.88 14.03 5.16
N ILE A 91 -7.03 14.85 5.74
CA ILE A 91 -6.07 14.40 6.76
C ILE A 91 -6.83 13.86 7.98
N GLU A 92 -7.83 14.57 8.46
CA GLU A 92 -8.68 14.11 9.57
C GLU A 92 -9.35 12.77 9.23
N LEU A 93 -9.82 12.60 8.00
CA LEU A 93 -10.44 11.35 7.55
C LEU A 93 -9.45 10.18 7.61
N LEU A 94 -8.18 10.40 7.26
CA LEU A 94 -7.14 9.37 7.40
C LEU A 94 -6.97 8.92 8.85
N TYR A 95 -6.92 9.87 9.80
CA TYR A 95 -6.83 9.54 11.23
C TYR A 95 -8.03 8.74 11.71
N LYS A 96 -9.22 9.15 11.32
CA LYS A 96 -10.46 8.47 11.70
C LYS A 96 -10.55 7.08 11.09
N LEU A 97 -10.19 6.94 9.83
CA LEU A 97 -10.20 5.66 9.14
C LEU A 97 -9.20 4.67 9.77
N ALA A 98 -8.04 5.16 10.19
CA ALA A 98 -7.04 4.34 10.86
C ALA A 98 -7.50 3.87 12.25
N ALA A 99 -8.33 4.66 12.94
CA ALA A 99 -8.80 4.38 14.30
C ALA A 99 -10.11 3.59 14.36
N LEU A 100 -10.92 3.64 13.31
CA LEU A 100 -12.25 3.05 13.29
C LEU A 100 -12.28 1.75 12.50
N ARG A 101 -13.09 0.82 12.97
CA ARG A 101 -13.46 -0.34 12.19
C ARG A 101 -14.71 0.00 11.38
N VAL A 102 -14.61 -0.06 10.06
CA VAL A 102 -15.72 0.27 9.16
C VAL A 102 -16.02 -0.88 8.21
N GLU A 103 -17.28 -1.00 7.84
CA GLU A 103 -17.76 -2.09 6.99
C GLU A 103 -18.12 -1.63 5.57
N SER A 104 -18.23 -0.32 5.37
CA SER A 104 -18.55 0.30 4.10
C SER A 104 -18.26 1.79 4.13
N ILE A 105 -18.33 2.45 2.98
CA ILE A 105 -18.24 3.92 2.90
C ILE A 105 -19.42 4.57 3.63
N ASN A 106 -20.62 4.00 3.51
CA ASN A 106 -21.79 4.50 4.24
C ASN A 106 -21.58 4.41 5.76
N ASP A 107 -21.03 3.31 6.23
CA ASP A 107 -20.72 3.12 7.65
C ASP A 107 -19.70 4.17 8.13
N LEU A 108 -18.64 4.38 7.34
CA LEU A 108 -17.66 5.42 7.65
C LEU A 108 -18.30 6.80 7.72
N ALA A 109 -19.13 7.16 6.74
CA ALA A 109 -19.81 8.44 6.71
C ALA A 109 -20.67 8.68 7.94
N LYS A 110 -21.40 7.65 8.39
CA LYS A 110 -22.18 7.71 9.64
C LYS A 110 -21.29 7.94 10.86
N LYS A 111 -20.21 7.19 10.96
CA LYS A 111 -19.29 7.26 12.12
C LYS A 111 -18.56 8.60 12.20
N VAL A 112 -18.23 9.21 11.06
CA VAL A 112 -17.59 10.52 11.03
C VAL A 112 -18.62 11.67 10.93
N ARG A 113 -19.91 11.37 10.88
CA ARG A 113 -21.02 12.32 10.82
C ARG A 113 -20.90 13.30 9.63
N ARG A 114 -20.62 12.74 8.45
CA ARG A 114 -20.47 13.51 7.23
C ARG A 114 -21.33 12.93 6.12
N ASN A 115 -21.61 13.76 5.12
CA ASN A 115 -22.31 13.34 3.92
C ASN A 115 -21.51 12.27 3.17
N VAL A 116 -22.17 11.17 2.77
CA VAL A 116 -21.53 10.03 2.11
C VAL A 116 -20.85 10.42 0.80
N LYS A 117 -21.46 11.34 0.05
CA LYS A 117 -20.88 11.81 -1.22
C LYS A 117 -19.54 12.52 -1.00
N ASN A 118 -19.48 13.37 0.02
CA ASN A 118 -18.26 14.11 0.35
C ASN A 118 -17.16 13.18 0.86
N VAL A 119 -17.53 12.20 1.70
CA VAL A 119 -16.59 11.17 2.17
C VAL A 119 -16.04 10.35 1.00
N TYR A 120 -16.92 9.95 0.08
CA TYR A 120 -16.51 9.21 -1.11
C TYR A 120 -15.53 10.01 -1.99
N GLN A 121 -15.81 11.30 -2.20
CA GLN A 121 -14.90 12.18 -2.95
C GLN A 121 -13.54 12.31 -2.28
N ASP A 122 -13.53 12.45 -0.96
CA ASP A 122 -12.26 12.52 -0.21
C ASP A 122 -11.49 11.19 -0.30
N LEU A 123 -12.17 10.06 -0.19
CA LEU A 123 -11.55 8.75 -0.33
C LEU A 123 -10.97 8.54 -1.74
N GLN A 124 -11.67 8.99 -2.77
CA GLN A 124 -11.16 8.93 -4.14
C GLN A 124 -9.87 9.74 -4.30
N ALA A 125 -9.85 10.96 -3.77
CA ALA A 125 -8.66 11.80 -3.81
C ALA A 125 -7.48 11.16 -3.07
N LEU A 126 -7.73 10.61 -1.88
CA LEU A 126 -6.71 9.92 -1.08
C LEU A 126 -6.23 8.62 -1.73
N SER A 127 -7.12 7.93 -2.44
CA SER A 127 -6.78 6.72 -3.19
C SER A 127 -5.79 7.01 -4.33
N LYS A 128 -5.91 8.16 -4.98
CA LYS A 128 -4.98 8.58 -6.03
C LYS A 128 -3.55 8.77 -5.51
N PHE A 129 -3.39 9.13 -4.25
CA PHE A 129 -2.08 9.20 -3.59
C PHE A 129 -1.55 7.83 -3.15
N GLY A 130 -2.37 6.79 -3.20
CA GLY A 130 -2.05 5.49 -2.62
C GLY A 130 -2.16 5.47 -1.08
N PHE A 131 -2.89 6.39 -0.48
CA PHE A 131 -3.03 6.49 0.98
C PHE A 131 -4.16 5.64 1.53
N VAL A 132 -5.17 5.38 0.71
CA VAL A 132 -6.28 4.49 1.04
C VAL A 132 -6.54 3.54 -0.10
N LYS A 133 -7.14 2.40 0.21
CA LYS A 133 -7.70 1.50 -0.79
C LYS A 133 -9.18 1.30 -0.50
N MET A 134 -9.93 0.96 -1.54
CA MET A 134 -11.35 0.65 -1.44
C MET A 134 -11.57 -0.72 -2.05
N ASP A 135 -11.68 -1.73 -1.21
CA ASP A 135 -11.84 -3.12 -1.63
C ASP A 135 -13.31 -3.53 -1.62
N LYS A 136 -13.69 -4.37 -2.58
CA LYS A 136 -14.97 -5.06 -2.56
C LYS A 136 -14.83 -6.36 -1.80
N ARG A 137 -15.58 -6.53 -0.71
CA ARG A 137 -15.75 -7.84 -0.07
C ARG A 137 -17.06 -8.45 -0.54
N LYS A 138 -16.99 -9.70 -1.03
CA LYS A 138 -18.17 -10.49 -1.44
C LYS A 138 -19.15 -9.71 -2.34
N GLY A 139 -18.61 -8.88 -3.23
CA GLY A 139 -19.33 -8.34 -4.38
C GLY A 139 -20.28 -7.16 -4.16
N ARG A 140 -20.41 -6.55 -2.98
CA ARG A 140 -21.45 -5.55 -2.78
C ARG A 140 -21.04 -4.18 -2.28
N ALA A 141 -20.21 -4.06 -1.24
CA ALA A 141 -19.85 -2.78 -0.69
C ALA A 141 -18.35 -2.54 -0.77
N LEU A 142 -17.96 -1.32 -1.11
CA LEU A 142 -16.58 -0.89 -1.02
C LEU A 142 -16.23 -0.68 0.45
N ILE A 143 -15.15 -1.31 0.89
CA ILE A 143 -14.63 -1.15 2.25
C ILE A 143 -13.37 -0.30 2.16
N PRO A 144 -13.37 0.92 2.72
CA PRO A 144 -12.20 1.76 2.73
C PRO A 144 -11.22 1.30 3.82
N GLU A 145 -9.95 1.25 3.47
CA GLU A 145 -8.87 0.95 4.41
C GLU A 145 -7.72 1.93 4.20
N THR A 146 -7.10 2.37 5.27
CA THR A 146 -5.90 3.20 5.16
C THR A 146 -4.68 2.34 4.85
N LEU A 147 -3.87 2.81 3.92
CA LEU A 147 -2.57 2.22 3.58
C LEU A 147 -1.44 3.02 4.20
N VAL A 148 -1.58 4.33 4.27
CA VAL A 148 -0.52 5.21 4.76
C VAL A 148 -0.40 5.10 6.27
N LYS A 149 0.85 5.02 6.75
CA LYS A 149 1.19 5.00 8.17
C LYS A 149 1.84 6.30 8.61
N GLU A 150 2.57 6.95 7.72
CA GLU A 150 3.28 8.19 8.04
C GLU A 150 3.40 9.06 6.79
N ILE A 151 3.19 10.35 6.98
CA ILE A 151 3.43 11.38 5.98
C ILE A 151 4.30 12.44 6.65
N THR A 152 5.50 12.66 6.15
CA THR A 152 6.46 13.60 6.73
C THR A 152 6.89 14.63 5.69
N PHE A 153 6.67 15.90 6.01
CA PHE A 153 7.18 16.99 5.18
C PHE A 153 8.65 17.22 5.49
N LEU A 154 9.49 17.14 4.47
CA LEU A 154 10.93 17.35 4.61
C LEU A 154 11.24 18.82 4.26
N ILE A 155 11.48 19.61 5.28
CA ILE A 155 11.79 21.03 5.12
C ILE A 155 13.32 21.18 5.03
N ARG A 156 13.78 21.35 3.81
CA ARG A 156 15.22 21.41 3.53
C ARG A 156 15.54 22.54 2.56
#